data_0a9453a649865cb4a370731b94550c6f
#
_entry.id   0a9453a649865cb4a370731b94550c6f
#
_cell.length_a   1.000
_cell.length_b   1.000
_cell.length_c   1.000
_cell.angle_alpha   90.00
_cell.angle_beta   90.00
_cell.angle_gamma   90.00
#
_symmetry.space_group_name_H-M   'P 1'
#
loop_
_entity.id
_entity.type
_entity.pdbx_description
1 polymer ?
#
loop_
_entity_poly.entity_id
_entity_poly.type
_entity_poly.pdbx_seq_one_letter_code
_entity_poly.pdbx_strand_id
1 'polypeptide(L)'
;MRLGVVGLGRAFLFMRPTFRTDARVALVAAADPRDEARRRFTEEFGGRTYASVEELVRDRDVEAVYVATPHQHHAAHVALAAAAGRHVLCEKPLALSISDAQAMIDACARAGVRLIVGHSHAFDAPVALARRIVDEGGVGRVRMITALNFTDFLYRLRRPEELDTRQGGGAVFNQAAHHVDIVRGLAGARALSVRAEVGRWDDARPTEGAYAAVIRFEGGAFATLVYSGHAHFDSDAWMGWVGEMGQQRDPDAYCIARTRLATLAKPADESALKAKQNS
;
A
#
# COMPACT_ATOMS: atom_id res chain seq x y z
N MET A 1 3.35 6.76 -21.68
CA MET A 1 4.28 5.86 -20.97
C MET A 1 3.79 4.43 -21.13
N ARG A 2 4.63 3.54 -21.61
CA ARG A 2 4.32 2.12 -21.80
C ARG A 2 4.73 1.36 -20.54
N LEU A 3 3.73 0.87 -19.81
CA LEU A 3 3.89 0.26 -18.50
C LEU A 3 3.76 -1.27 -18.56
N GLY A 4 4.71 -1.97 -17.97
CA GLY A 4 4.62 -3.40 -17.65
C GLY A 4 4.15 -3.58 -16.20
N VAL A 5 3.29 -4.55 -15.94
CA VAL A 5 2.78 -4.84 -14.59
C VAL A 5 3.35 -6.16 -14.09
N VAL A 6 3.93 -6.16 -12.90
CA VAL A 6 4.44 -7.36 -12.22
C VAL A 6 3.55 -7.65 -11.02
N GLY A 7 2.76 -8.73 -11.13
CA GLY A 7 1.76 -9.10 -10.14
C GLY A 7 0.37 -8.55 -10.46
N LEU A 8 -0.54 -9.42 -10.88
CA LEU A 8 -1.93 -9.11 -11.21
C LEU A 8 -2.87 -9.39 -10.03
N GLY A 9 -2.39 -9.09 -8.81
CA GLY A 9 -3.12 -9.26 -7.56
C GLY A 9 -3.96 -8.04 -7.18
N ARG A 10 -4.31 -7.96 -5.88
CA ARG A 10 -5.20 -6.94 -5.33
C ARG A 10 -4.74 -5.51 -5.62
N ALA A 11 -3.46 -5.20 -5.50
CA ALA A 11 -2.95 -3.84 -5.74
C ALA A 11 -3.20 -3.43 -7.19
N PHE A 12 -2.92 -4.30 -8.16
CA PHE A 12 -3.25 -4.08 -9.56
C PHE A 12 -4.76 -3.88 -9.78
N LEU A 13 -5.61 -4.71 -9.13
CA LEU A 13 -7.06 -4.61 -9.28
C LEU A 13 -7.60 -3.25 -8.80
N PHE A 14 -7.03 -2.66 -7.76
CA PHE A 14 -7.40 -1.31 -7.32
C PHE A 14 -6.99 -0.23 -8.33
N MET A 15 -5.90 -0.42 -9.06
CA MET A 15 -5.42 0.52 -10.05
C MET A 15 -6.10 0.37 -11.42
N ARG A 16 -6.80 -0.74 -11.68
CA ARG A 16 -7.46 -1.01 -12.97
C ARG A 16 -8.34 0.12 -13.50
N PRO A 17 -9.23 0.75 -12.69
CA PRO A 17 -10.05 1.85 -13.18
C PRO A 17 -9.22 3.02 -13.70
N THR A 18 -8.13 3.36 -13.01
CA THR A 18 -7.20 4.42 -13.42
C THR A 18 -6.52 4.06 -14.73
N PHE A 19 -6.00 2.84 -14.88
CA PHE A 19 -5.34 2.40 -16.11
C PHE A 19 -6.27 2.34 -17.32
N ARG A 20 -7.58 2.17 -17.10
CA ARG A 20 -8.58 2.20 -18.19
C ARG A 20 -8.89 3.61 -18.67
N THR A 21 -8.74 4.62 -17.83
CA THR A 21 -9.22 5.97 -18.10
C THR A 21 -8.10 6.97 -18.35
N ASP A 22 -6.88 6.70 -17.89
CA ASP A 22 -5.75 7.62 -18.05
C ASP A 22 -4.95 7.32 -19.33
N ALA A 23 -5.23 8.05 -20.39
CA ALA A 23 -4.57 7.90 -21.70
C ALA A 23 -3.04 8.18 -21.67
N ARG A 24 -2.48 8.71 -20.57
CA ARG A 24 -1.04 8.93 -20.43
C ARG A 24 -0.27 7.64 -20.18
N VAL A 25 -0.97 6.56 -19.79
CA VAL A 25 -0.38 5.25 -19.48
C VAL A 25 -1.02 4.18 -20.38
N ALA A 26 -0.20 3.40 -21.05
CA ALA A 26 -0.63 2.23 -21.79
C ALA A 26 -0.05 0.97 -21.14
N LEU A 27 -0.90 0.04 -20.73
CA LEU A 27 -0.47 -1.28 -20.25
C LEU A 27 -0.09 -2.15 -21.44
N VAL A 28 1.20 -2.37 -21.66
CA VAL A 28 1.73 -3.11 -22.83
C VAL A 28 2.13 -4.54 -22.50
N ALA A 29 2.39 -4.82 -21.22
CA ALA A 29 2.83 -6.14 -20.77
C ALA A 29 2.43 -6.42 -19.33
N ALA A 30 2.28 -7.70 -18.96
CA ALA A 30 2.14 -8.11 -17.57
C ALA A 30 2.87 -9.42 -17.28
N ALA A 31 3.32 -9.60 -16.03
CA ALA A 31 3.88 -10.85 -15.53
C ALA A 31 3.12 -11.32 -14.28
N ASP A 32 2.65 -12.55 -14.30
CA ASP A 32 2.03 -13.24 -13.16
C ASP A 32 2.20 -14.75 -13.35
N PRO A 33 2.51 -15.56 -12.33
CA PRO A 33 2.63 -17.01 -12.47
C PRO A 33 1.30 -17.69 -12.83
N ARG A 34 0.14 -17.07 -12.53
CA ARG A 34 -1.19 -17.62 -12.76
C ARG A 34 -1.66 -17.38 -14.19
N ASP A 35 -1.89 -18.44 -14.96
CA ASP A 35 -2.39 -18.36 -16.34
C ASP A 35 -3.70 -17.60 -16.45
N GLU A 36 -4.61 -17.82 -15.53
CA GLU A 36 -5.92 -17.18 -15.52
C GLU A 36 -5.81 -15.64 -15.40
N ALA A 37 -4.92 -15.16 -14.51
CA ALA A 37 -4.69 -13.73 -14.35
C ALA A 37 -4.10 -13.11 -15.64
N ARG A 38 -3.18 -13.84 -16.31
CA ARG A 38 -2.58 -13.40 -17.58
C ARG A 38 -3.62 -13.34 -18.70
N ARG A 39 -4.49 -14.35 -18.83
CA ARG A 39 -5.57 -14.34 -19.82
C ARG A 39 -6.49 -13.14 -19.66
N ARG A 40 -6.97 -12.88 -18.44
CA ARG A 40 -7.84 -11.72 -18.13
C ARG A 40 -7.15 -10.39 -18.48
N PHE A 41 -5.86 -10.28 -18.19
CA PHE A 41 -5.10 -9.07 -18.55
C PHE A 41 -5.07 -8.88 -20.06
N THR A 42 -4.80 -9.94 -20.85
CA THR A 42 -4.77 -9.87 -22.31
C THR A 42 -6.14 -9.53 -22.90
N GLU A 43 -7.20 -10.14 -22.38
CA GLU A 43 -8.57 -9.85 -22.81
C GLU A 43 -8.97 -8.39 -22.56
N GLU A 44 -8.54 -7.82 -21.42
CA GLU A 44 -8.92 -6.48 -21.01
C GLU A 44 -8.06 -5.38 -21.63
N PHE A 45 -6.76 -5.58 -21.70
CA PHE A 45 -5.78 -4.53 -22.09
C PHE A 45 -5.06 -4.83 -23.40
N GLY A 46 -5.17 -6.03 -23.95
CA GLY A 46 -4.51 -6.41 -25.21
C GLY A 46 -2.99 -6.56 -25.11
N GLY A 47 -2.41 -6.41 -23.90
CA GLY A 47 -0.97 -6.47 -23.70
C GLY A 47 -0.40 -7.90 -23.73
N ARG A 48 0.91 -8.00 -23.93
CA ARG A 48 1.64 -9.28 -23.86
C ARG A 48 1.71 -9.78 -22.42
N THR A 49 1.76 -11.09 -22.22
CA THR A 49 1.87 -11.66 -20.88
C THR A 49 3.02 -12.65 -20.77
N TYR A 50 3.60 -12.70 -19.58
CA TYR A 50 4.76 -13.49 -19.23
C TYR A 50 4.52 -14.26 -17.94
N ALA A 51 5.17 -15.42 -17.79
CA ALA A 51 5.08 -16.21 -16.55
C ALA A 51 5.99 -15.64 -15.46
N SER A 52 7.05 -14.93 -15.82
CA SER A 52 8.07 -14.40 -14.91
C SER A 52 8.40 -12.93 -15.18
N VAL A 53 9.00 -12.30 -14.15
CA VAL A 53 9.48 -10.91 -14.21
C VAL A 53 10.66 -10.79 -15.17
N GLU A 54 11.55 -11.79 -15.17
CA GLU A 54 12.73 -11.88 -16.01
C GLU A 54 12.37 -11.82 -17.50
N GLU A 55 11.25 -12.44 -17.88
CA GLU A 55 10.73 -12.37 -19.26
C GLU A 55 10.18 -10.98 -19.58
N LEU A 56 9.35 -10.43 -18.66
CA LEU A 56 8.72 -9.11 -18.86
C LEU A 56 9.76 -8.00 -19.03
N VAL A 57 10.80 -7.97 -18.21
CA VAL A 57 11.78 -6.86 -18.25
C VAL A 57 12.64 -6.86 -19.53
N ARG A 58 12.70 -7.99 -20.26
CA ARG A 58 13.34 -8.09 -21.59
C ARG A 58 12.49 -7.52 -22.72
N ASP A 59 11.21 -7.28 -22.47
CA ASP A 59 10.31 -6.69 -23.46
C ASP A 59 10.70 -5.24 -23.72
N ARG A 60 11.15 -4.95 -24.96
CA ARG A 60 11.67 -3.63 -25.37
C ARG A 60 10.60 -2.54 -25.38
N ASP A 61 9.33 -2.91 -25.44
CA ASP A 61 8.23 -1.95 -25.43
C ASP A 61 7.89 -1.45 -24.01
N VAL A 62 8.40 -2.10 -22.96
CA VAL A 62 8.20 -1.67 -21.57
C VAL A 62 9.18 -0.55 -21.23
N GLU A 63 8.67 0.63 -20.88
CA GLU A 63 9.45 1.79 -20.42
C GLU A 63 9.57 1.83 -18.91
N ALA A 64 8.50 1.45 -18.21
CA ALA A 64 8.43 1.42 -16.77
C ALA A 64 7.75 0.14 -16.30
N VAL A 65 8.07 -0.28 -15.08
CA VAL A 65 7.48 -1.47 -14.43
C VAL A 65 6.73 -1.07 -13.17
N TYR A 66 5.46 -1.46 -13.08
CA TYR A 66 4.69 -1.38 -11.85
C TYR A 66 4.82 -2.70 -11.09
N VAL A 67 5.53 -2.67 -9.96
CA VAL A 67 5.73 -3.82 -9.07
C VAL A 67 4.60 -3.86 -8.04
N ALA A 68 3.65 -4.78 -8.24
CA ALA A 68 2.44 -4.98 -7.42
C ALA A 68 2.38 -6.39 -6.82
N THR A 69 3.53 -7.00 -6.61
CA THR A 69 3.68 -8.33 -6.00
C THR A 69 3.59 -8.26 -4.47
N PRO A 70 3.56 -9.40 -3.76
CA PRO A 70 3.76 -9.41 -2.31
C PRO A 70 5.11 -8.80 -1.90
N HIS A 71 5.12 -8.08 -0.76
CA HIS A 71 6.25 -7.22 -0.36
C HIS A 71 7.60 -7.91 -0.29
N GLN A 72 7.63 -9.21 0.05
CA GLN A 72 8.87 -9.99 0.12
C GLN A 72 9.59 -10.14 -1.22
N HIS A 73 8.90 -9.86 -2.33
CA HIS A 73 9.47 -9.95 -3.67
C HIS A 73 9.89 -8.58 -4.24
N HIS A 74 9.53 -7.46 -3.59
CA HIS A 74 9.77 -6.12 -4.12
C HIS A 74 11.23 -5.88 -4.44
N ALA A 75 12.15 -6.19 -3.51
CA ALA A 75 13.57 -5.94 -3.70
C ALA A 75 14.15 -6.65 -4.92
N ALA A 76 13.81 -7.94 -5.10
CA ALA A 76 14.26 -8.72 -6.25
C ALA A 76 13.69 -8.18 -7.57
N HIS A 77 12.39 -7.90 -7.60
CA HIS A 77 11.74 -7.43 -8.84
C HIS A 77 12.17 -6.02 -9.24
N VAL A 78 12.38 -5.13 -8.26
CA VAL A 78 12.94 -3.79 -8.53
C VAL A 78 14.36 -3.88 -9.06
N ALA A 79 15.20 -4.76 -8.50
CA ALA A 79 16.56 -4.96 -8.99
C ALA A 79 16.58 -5.47 -10.42
N LEU A 80 15.71 -6.43 -10.79
CA LEU A 80 15.56 -6.93 -12.16
C LEU A 80 15.12 -5.82 -13.13
N ALA A 81 14.11 -5.03 -12.75
CA ALA A 81 13.64 -3.93 -13.58
C ALA A 81 14.71 -2.86 -13.78
N ALA A 82 15.41 -2.48 -12.71
CA ALA A 82 16.51 -1.51 -12.76
C ALA A 82 17.66 -1.99 -13.64
N ALA A 83 18.09 -3.26 -13.49
CA ALA A 83 19.15 -3.86 -14.32
C ALA A 83 18.79 -3.89 -15.81
N ALA A 84 17.50 -3.98 -16.14
CA ALA A 84 16.99 -3.90 -17.52
C ALA A 84 16.77 -2.44 -18.00
N GLY A 85 17.15 -1.42 -17.21
CA GLY A 85 16.99 -0.01 -17.57
C GLY A 85 15.54 0.48 -17.54
N ARG A 86 14.66 -0.15 -16.76
CA ARG A 86 13.25 0.24 -16.66
C ARG A 86 13.03 1.14 -15.45
N HIS A 87 12.26 2.21 -15.60
CA HIS A 87 11.76 2.98 -14.48
C HIS A 87 10.82 2.10 -13.62
N VAL A 88 10.73 2.38 -12.33
CA VAL A 88 9.97 1.54 -11.40
C VAL A 88 8.96 2.36 -10.61
N LEU A 89 7.71 1.89 -10.61
CA LEU A 89 6.69 2.21 -9.60
C LEU A 89 6.53 0.96 -8.73
N CYS A 90 6.86 1.05 -7.43
CA CYS A 90 6.77 -0.07 -6.51
C CYS A 90 5.66 0.17 -5.47
N GLU A 91 4.85 -0.85 -5.20
CA GLU A 91 3.85 -0.81 -4.13
C GLU A 91 4.48 -0.65 -2.75
N LYS A 92 3.67 -0.15 -1.85
CA LYS A 92 4.01 -0.03 -0.43
C LYS A 92 3.71 -1.37 0.33
N PRO A 93 4.44 -1.66 1.40
CA PRO A 93 5.70 -1.03 1.82
C PRO A 93 6.81 -1.31 0.80
N LEU A 94 7.73 -0.38 0.63
CA LEU A 94 8.82 -0.52 -0.35
C LEU A 94 9.60 -1.82 -0.13
N ALA A 95 9.97 -2.10 1.13
CA ALA A 95 10.69 -3.30 1.54
C ALA A 95 10.37 -3.65 2.99
N LEU A 96 10.80 -4.83 3.45
CA LEU A 96 10.64 -5.29 4.82
C LEU A 96 11.85 -4.93 5.71
N SER A 97 12.95 -4.48 5.13
CA SER A 97 14.13 -4.01 5.85
C SER A 97 14.67 -2.70 5.25
N ILE A 98 15.37 -1.93 6.07
CA ILE A 98 16.05 -0.70 5.62
C ILE A 98 17.16 -1.05 4.62
N SER A 99 17.87 -2.17 4.83
CA SER A 99 18.91 -2.63 3.92
C SER A 99 18.38 -2.94 2.52
N ASP A 100 17.23 -3.63 2.43
CA ASP A 100 16.60 -3.92 1.15
C ASP A 100 16.11 -2.64 0.47
N ALA A 101 15.48 -1.74 1.22
CA ALA A 101 15.05 -0.45 0.70
C ALA A 101 16.23 0.35 0.13
N GLN A 102 17.37 0.39 0.83
CA GLN A 102 18.58 1.08 0.37
C GLN A 102 19.15 0.40 -0.88
N ALA A 103 19.19 -0.92 -0.90
CA ALA A 103 19.67 -1.68 -2.06
C ALA A 103 18.82 -1.40 -3.33
N MET A 104 17.50 -1.27 -3.17
CA MET A 104 16.58 -0.91 -4.27
C MET A 104 16.87 0.50 -4.79
N ILE A 105 17.04 1.47 -3.89
CA ILE A 105 17.37 2.87 -4.24
C ILE A 105 18.70 2.90 -5.00
N ASP A 106 19.73 2.24 -4.47
CA ASP A 106 21.06 2.20 -5.07
C ASP A 106 21.06 1.50 -6.43
N ALA A 107 20.29 0.42 -6.60
CA ALA A 107 20.15 -0.28 -7.88
C ALA A 107 19.55 0.64 -8.95
N CYS A 108 18.48 1.34 -8.61
CA CYS A 108 17.84 2.30 -9.53
C CYS A 108 18.76 3.49 -9.84
N ALA A 109 19.46 4.02 -8.85
CA ALA A 109 20.42 5.12 -9.03
C ALA A 109 21.59 4.71 -9.95
N ARG A 110 22.19 3.53 -9.73
CA ARG A 110 23.27 3.01 -10.60
C ARG A 110 22.83 2.78 -12.04
N ALA A 111 21.58 2.36 -12.24
CA ALA A 111 21.01 2.14 -13.56
C ALA A 111 20.49 3.43 -14.23
N GLY A 112 20.52 4.58 -13.55
CA GLY A 112 19.99 5.84 -14.07
C GLY A 112 18.47 5.84 -14.26
N VAL A 113 17.74 4.97 -13.55
CA VAL A 113 16.29 4.87 -13.63
C VAL A 113 15.61 5.47 -12.38
N ARG A 114 14.34 5.85 -12.52
CA ARG A 114 13.56 6.41 -11.40
C ARG A 114 12.89 5.27 -10.63
N LEU A 115 12.90 5.39 -9.31
CA LEU A 115 12.10 4.59 -8.38
C LEU A 115 11.06 5.51 -7.71
N ILE A 116 9.79 5.16 -7.84
CA ILE A 116 8.67 5.82 -7.16
C ILE A 116 7.99 4.78 -6.30
N VAL A 117 7.66 5.14 -5.05
CA VAL A 117 6.92 4.27 -4.13
C VAL A 117 5.45 4.68 -4.13
N GLY A 118 4.56 3.71 -4.20
CA GLY A 118 3.11 3.90 -4.31
C GLY A 118 2.41 4.22 -2.99
N HIS A 119 2.86 5.27 -2.26
CA HIS A 119 2.14 5.87 -1.14
C HIS A 119 0.95 6.69 -1.66
N SER A 120 -0.12 6.01 -2.07
CA SER A 120 -1.24 6.60 -2.79
C SER A 120 -2.03 7.62 -1.97
N HIS A 121 -2.20 7.43 -0.67
CA HIS A 121 -3.05 8.29 0.16
C HIS A 121 -2.57 9.74 0.30
N ALA A 122 -1.29 10.03 0.06
CA ALA A 122 -0.82 11.41 -0.01
C ALA A 122 -1.43 12.18 -1.20
N PHE A 123 -1.96 11.48 -2.19
CA PHE A 123 -2.61 12.04 -3.38
C PHE A 123 -4.14 12.04 -3.32
N ASP A 124 -4.74 11.49 -2.26
CA ASP A 124 -6.17 11.56 -2.05
C ASP A 124 -6.62 13.01 -1.96
N ALA A 125 -7.75 13.34 -2.58
CA ALA A 125 -8.20 14.73 -2.75
C ALA A 125 -8.24 15.54 -1.43
N PRO A 126 -8.71 15.01 -0.28
CA PRO A 126 -8.66 15.71 0.99
C PRO A 126 -7.24 15.99 1.47
N VAL A 127 -6.31 15.03 1.31
CA VAL A 127 -4.91 15.17 1.73
C VAL A 127 -4.18 16.18 0.85
N ALA A 128 -4.39 16.10 -0.47
CA ALA A 128 -3.83 17.04 -1.43
C ALA A 128 -4.35 18.48 -1.16
N LEU A 129 -5.64 18.63 -0.82
CA LEU A 129 -6.22 19.92 -0.42
C LEU A 129 -5.59 20.45 0.88
N ALA A 130 -5.48 19.60 1.91
CA ALA A 130 -4.83 19.97 3.17
C ALA A 130 -3.39 20.44 2.95
N ARG A 131 -2.63 19.72 2.11
CA ARG A 131 -1.27 20.08 1.73
C ARG A 131 -1.23 21.45 1.05
N ARG A 132 -2.11 21.70 0.08
CA ARG A 132 -2.19 23.00 -0.60
C ARG A 132 -2.49 24.15 0.37
N ILE A 133 -3.45 23.99 1.31
CA ILE A 133 -3.78 24.99 2.32
C ILE A 133 -2.55 25.32 3.18
N VAL A 134 -1.77 24.31 3.56
CA VAL A 134 -0.52 24.49 4.32
C VAL A 134 0.51 25.26 3.48
N ASP A 135 0.73 24.85 2.23
CA ASP A 135 1.74 25.46 1.33
C ASP A 135 1.41 26.91 0.96
N GLU A 136 0.12 27.25 0.83
CA GLU A 136 -0.39 28.60 0.60
C GLU A 136 -0.36 29.48 1.86
N GLY A 137 0.03 28.92 3.02
CA GLY A 137 0.14 29.65 4.28
C GLY A 137 -1.19 29.88 5.00
N GLY A 138 -2.29 29.24 4.56
CA GLY A 138 -3.64 29.43 5.10
C GLY A 138 -3.80 29.10 6.60
N VAL A 139 -2.91 28.25 7.15
CA VAL A 139 -2.89 27.90 8.58
C VAL A 139 -1.62 28.37 9.30
N GLY A 140 -0.77 29.12 8.62
CA GLY A 140 0.54 29.52 9.11
C GLY A 140 1.48 28.30 9.25
N ARG A 141 2.46 28.40 10.15
CA ARG A 141 3.44 27.33 10.35
C ARG A 141 2.83 26.16 11.09
N VAL A 142 2.90 24.96 10.49
CA VAL A 142 2.49 23.71 11.14
C VAL A 142 3.35 23.44 12.38
N ARG A 143 2.71 23.18 13.53
CA ARG A 143 3.35 22.91 14.81
C ARG A 143 3.03 21.53 15.35
N MET A 144 1.78 21.10 15.18
CA MET A 144 1.29 19.81 15.66
C MET A 144 0.34 19.22 14.62
N ILE A 145 0.48 17.91 14.40
CA ILE A 145 -0.42 17.12 13.56
C ILE A 145 -0.92 15.95 14.39
N THR A 146 -2.22 15.68 14.34
CA THR A 146 -2.80 14.45 14.91
C THR A 146 -3.46 13.65 13.78
N ALA A 147 -2.98 12.44 13.56
CA ALA A 147 -3.53 11.50 12.60
C ALA A 147 -4.16 10.32 13.34
N LEU A 148 -5.46 10.14 13.15
CA LEU A 148 -6.26 9.08 13.78
C LEU A 148 -6.90 8.23 12.70
N ASN A 149 -6.81 6.89 12.82
CA ASN A 149 -7.52 5.98 11.95
C ASN A 149 -7.90 4.69 12.72
N PHE A 150 -9.18 4.40 12.79
CA PHE A 150 -9.74 3.22 13.44
C PHE A 150 -10.57 2.47 12.43
N THR A 151 -10.31 1.17 12.26
CA THR A 151 -10.94 0.34 11.22
C THR A 151 -11.17 -1.10 11.69
N ASP A 152 -11.69 -1.93 10.80
CA ASP A 152 -11.80 -3.39 10.94
C ASP A 152 -10.60 -4.16 10.36
N PHE A 153 -9.47 -3.50 10.10
CA PHE A 153 -8.32 -4.04 9.34
C PHE A 153 -7.91 -5.44 9.77
N LEU A 154 -7.80 -5.69 11.08
CA LEU A 154 -7.30 -6.96 11.63
C LEU A 154 -8.26 -8.13 11.32
N TYR A 155 -9.56 -7.84 11.17
CA TYR A 155 -10.62 -8.84 10.95
C TYR A 155 -11.06 -8.98 9.48
N ARG A 156 -10.41 -8.28 8.56
CA ARG A 156 -10.56 -8.55 7.13
C ARG A 156 -9.92 -9.90 6.81
N LEU A 157 -10.40 -10.57 5.77
CA LEU A 157 -9.81 -11.86 5.35
C LEU A 157 -8.31 -11.72 5.11
N ARG A 158 -7.51 -12.61 5.70
CA ARG A 158 -6.05 -12.60 5.66
C ARG A 158 -5.51 -13.96 5.23
N ARG A 159 -4.38 -13.94 4.55
CA ARG A 159 -3.53 -15.12 4.38
C ARG A 159 -2.61 -15.24 5.60
N PRO A 160 -2.05 -16.43 5.89
CA PRO A 160 -1.19 -16.62 7.06
C PRO A 160 -0.01 -15.63 7.13
N GLU A 161 0.65 -15.34 6.00
CA GLU A 161 1.77 -14.40 5.94
C GLU A 161 1.36 -12.95 6.25
N GLU A 162 0.11 -12.57 6.02
CA GLU A 162 -0.41 -11.25 6.37
C GLU A 162 -0.71 -11.09 7.88
N LEU A 163 -0.64 -12.18 8.63
CA LEU A 163 -0.72 -12.24 10.09
C LEU A 163 0.64 -12.50 10.75
N ASP A 164 1.73 -12.47 10.00
CA ASP A 164 3.11 -12.55 10.50
C ASP A 164 3.85 -11.23 10.22
N THR A 165 4.10 -10.45 11.28
CA THR A 165 4.83 -9.17 11.18
C THR A 165 6.20 -9.33 10.52
N ARG A 166 6.89 -10.47 10.70
CA ARG A 166 8.21 -10.74 10.08
C ARG A 166 8.12 -10.88 8.56
N GLN A 167 6.93 -11.18 8.04
CA GLN A 167 6.66 -11.26 6.61
C GLN A 167 5.97 -10.00 6.07
N GLY A 168 5.95 -8.91 6.83
CA GLY A 168 5.30 -7.67 6.46
C GLY A 168 3.79 -7.64 6.72
N GLY A 169 3.29 -8.58 7.54
CA GLY A 169 1.93 -8.56 8.05
C GLY A 169 1.72 -7.46 9.10
N GLY A 170 0.47 -7.33 9.56
CA GLY A 170 0.09 -6.42 10.61
C GLY A 170 -0.15 -4.97 10.18
N ALA A 171 -0.54 -4.16 11.16
CA ALA A 171 -0.93 -2.78 10.95
C ALA A 171 0.26 -1.86 10.64
N VAL A 172 1.43 -2.14 11.17
CA VAL A 172 2.61 -1.27 10.99
C VAL A 172 3.04 -1.25 9.53
N PHE A 173 3.34 -2.38 8.91
CA PHE A 173 3.75 -2.42 7.51
C PHE A 173 2.64 -2.00 6.54
N ASN A 174 1.39 -2.29 6.88
CA ASN A 174 0.29 -2.03 5.95
C ASN A 174 -0.33 -0.64 6.07
N GLN A 175 -0.38 -0.06 7.29
CA GLN A 175 -1.10 1.18 7.56
C GLN A 175 -0.19 2.33 7.99
N ALA A 176 0.84 2.07 8.81
CA ALA A 176 1.71 3.15 9.26
C ALA A 176 2.47 3.83 8.11
N ALA A 177 2.77 3.10 7.03
CA ALA A 177 3.38 3.66 5.83
C ALA A 177 2.57 4.84 5.27
N HIS A 178 1.24 4.71 5.19
CA HIS A 178 0.34 5.79 4.74
C HIS A 178 0.31 6.96 5.73
N HIS A 179 0.12 6.66 7.04
CA HIS A 179 0.11 7.71 8.06
C HIS A 179 1.41 8.52 8.09
N VAL A 180 2.55 7.83 8.05
CA VAL A 180 3.87 8.48 8.06
C VAL A 180 4.05 9.38 6.82
N ASP A 181 3.66 8.90 5.64
CA ASP A 181 3.78 9.67 4.40
C ASP A 181 2.92 10.94 4.44
N ILE A 182 1.66 10.84 4.86
CA ILE A 182 0.74 11.97 5.01
C ILE A 182 1.30 13.01 5.99
N VAL A 183 1.65 12.60 7.22
CA VAL A 183 2.09 13.56 8.24
C VAL A 183 3.45 14.18 7.90
N ARG A 184 4.36 13.42 7.27
CA ARG A 184 5.63 13.92 6.76
C ARG A 184 5.40 14.97 5.65
N GLY A 185 4.46 14.68 4.74
CA GLY A 185 4.05 15.60 3.70
C GLY A 185 3.51 16.91 4.29
N LEU A 186 2.59 16.84 5.24
CA LEU A 186 1.99 18.02 5.88
C LEU A 186 2.99 18.80 6.75
N ALA A 187 3.92 18.13 7.44
CA ALA A 187 4.96 18.79 8.21
C ALA A 187 5.95 19.55 7.34
N GLY A 188 6.17 19.11 6.10
CA GLY A 188 7.08 19.75 5.14
C GLY A 188 8.55 19.77 5.62
N ALA A 189 8.93 18.88 6.55
CA ALA A 189 10.22 18.89 7.20
C ALA A 189 10.75 17.46 7.41
N ARG A 190 12.05 17.33 7.62
CA ARG A 190 12.70 16.04 7.87
C ARG A 190 12.34 15.51 9.27
N ALA A 191 11.96 14.23 9.36
CA ALA A 191 11.76 13.57 10.64
C ALA A 191 13.12 13.39 11.36
N LEU A 192 13.16 13.70 12.66
CA LEU A 192 14.34 13.59 13.52
C LEU A 192 14.32 12.34 14.40
N SER A 193 13.13 11.98 14.88
CA SER A 193 12.96 10.83 15.75
C SER A 193 11.54 10.31 15.72
N VAL A 194 11.38 9.03 16.03
CA VAL A 194 10.09 8.39 16.27
C VAL A 194 10.14 7.60 17.58
N ARG A 195 9.08 7.67 18.35
CA ARG A 195 8.82 6.77 19.47
C ARG A 195 7.43 6.17 19.28
N ALA A 196 7.30 4.86 19.37
CA ALA A 196 6.05 4.15 19.10
C ALA A 196 5.86 2.97 20.06
N GLU A 197 4.61 2.67 20.30
CA GLU A 197 4.14 1.44 20.94
C GLU A 197 3.21 0.71 19.98
N VAL A 198 3.23 -0.62 20.04
CA VAL A 198 2.38 -1.49 19.19
C VAL A 198 1.54 -2.41 20.06
N GLY A 199 0.30 -2.66 19.65
CA GLY A 199 -0.65 -3.54 20.35
C GLY A 199 -0.92 -4.82 19.59
N ARG A 200 -0.67 -5.96 20.27
CA ARG A 200 -1.03 -7.30 19.82
C ARG A 200 -1.90 -7.94 20.88
N TRP A 201 -3.23 -7.86 20.73
CA TRP A 201 -4.18 -8.17 21.79
C TRP A 201 -5.19 -9.27 21.42
N ASP A 202 -5.04 -9.90 20.24
CA ASP A 202 -5.89 -10.98 19.79
C ASP A 202 -5.02 -12.17 19.38
N ASP A 203 -5.06 -13.26 20.18
CA ASP A 203 -4.26 -14.46 19.94
C ASP A 203 -4.66 -15.20 18.65
N ALA A 204 -5.90 -15.03 18.20
CA ALA A 204 -6.37 -15.55 16.92
C ALA A 204 -5.82 -14.76 15.72
N ARG A 205 -5.26 -13.57 15.97
CA ARG A 205 -4.65 -12.67 14.98
C ARG A 205 -3.22 -12.34 15.41
N PRO A 206 -2.25 -13.27 15.24
CA PRO A 206 -0.92 -13.21 15.84
C PRO A 206 0.02 -12.15 15.22
N THR A 207 -0.49 -10.94 15.01
CA THR A 207 0.24 -9.76 14.54
C THR A 207 -0.24 -8.52 15.29
N GLU A 208 0.48 -7.40 15.17
CA GLU A 208 0.01 -6.15 15.74
C GLU A 208 -1.20 -5.61 14.96
N GLY A 209 -2.24 -5.22 15.70
CA GLY A 209 -3.46 -4.63 15.16
C GLY A 209 -3.61 -3.15 15.46
N ALA A 210 -2.72 -2.59 16.29
CA ALA A 210 -2.75 -1.19 16.69
C ALA A 210 -1.35 -0.63 16.87
N TYR A 211 -1.22 0.69 16.73
CA TYR A 211 -0.01 1.43 17.14
C TYR A 211 -0.37 2.85 17.58
N ALA A 212 0.50 3.41 18.43
CA ALA A 212 0.56 4.82 18.72
C ALA A 212 1.99 5.30 18.56
N ALA A 213 2.21 6.43 17.88
CA ALA A 213 3.53 6.96 17.62
C ALA A 213 3.60 8.47 17.77
N VAL A 214 4.78 8.97 18.16
CA VAL A 214 5.12 10.40 18.12
C VAL A 214 6.32 10.57 17.21
N ILE A 215 6.19 11.40 16.18
CA ILE A 215 7.26 11.76 15.25
C ILE A 215 7.62 13.22 15.48
N ARG A 216 8.91 13.51 15.68
CA ARG A 216 9.44 14.88 15.78
C ARG A 216 10.11 15.27 14.47
N PHE A 217 9.87 16.51 14.04
CA PHE A 217 10.41 17.06 12.80
C PHE A 217 11.37 18.21 13.05
N GLU A 218 12.22 18.50 12.08
CA GLU A 218 13.04 19.71 12.06
C GLU A 218 12.16 20.95 12.22
N GLY A 219 12.68 21.95 12.91
CA GLY A 219 11.93 23.19 13.15
C GLY A 219 10.90 23.08 14.27
N GLY A 220 10.84 21.97 15.01
CA GLY A 220 10.09 21.83 16.27
C GLY A 220 8.62 21.37 16.09
N ALA A 221 8.17 21.09 14.87
CA ALA A 221 6.88 20.43 14.68
C ALA A 221 6.91 18.97 15.15
N PHE A 222 5.77 18.43 15.54
CA PHE A 222 5.63 17.02 15.82
C PHE A 222 4.27 16.48 15.36
N ALA A 223 4.20 15.17 15.12
CA ALA A 223 2.96 14.47 14.82
C ALA A 223 2.70 13.34 15.80
N THR A 224 1.43 13.15 16.16
CA THR A 224 0.93 11.96 16.83
C THR A 224 0.12 11.12 15.85
N LEU A 225 0.41 9.82 15.79
CA LEU A 225 -0.28 8.86 14.95
C LEU A 225 -0.90 7.79 15.83
N VAL A 226 -2.20 7.56 15.68
CA VAL A 226 -2.91 6.50 16.39
C VAL A 226 -3.70 5.68 15.39
N TYR A 227 -3.51 4.39 15.43
CA TYR A 227 -4.22 3.44 14.59
C TYR A 227 -4.73 2.25 15.41
N SER A 228 -5.95 1.81 15.12
CA SER A 228 -6.46 0.54 15.61
C SER A 228 -7.31 -0.16 14.55
N GLY A 229 -6.92 -1.38 14.21
CA GLY A 229 -7.65 -2.27 13.30
C GLY A 229 -8.53 -3.29 14.04
N HIS A 230 -8.83 -3.08 15.33
CA HIS A 230 -9.54 -4.03 16.18
C HIS A 230 -11.08 -3.97 16.04
N ALA A 231 -11.64 -3.19 15.15
CA ALA A 231 -13.09 -3.11 14.86
C ALA A 231 -13.97 -2.82 16.10
N HIS A 232 -13.50 -2.00 17.05
CA HIS A 232 -14.31 -1.50 18.16
C HIS A 232 -14.91 -0.13 17.86
N PHE A 233 -14.31 0.59 16.92
CA PHE A 233 -14.74 1.87 16.39
C PHE A 233 -14.24 2.00 14.95
N ASP A 234 -14.97 2.75 14.12
CA ASP A 234 -14.54 3.09 12.76
C ASP A 234 -14.51 4.61 12.61
N SER A 235 -13.35 5.16 12.26
CA SER A 235 -13.16 6.61 12.12
C SER A 235 -13.93 7.22 10.95
N ASP A 236 -14.44 6.43 10.01
CA ASP A 236 -15.33 6.90 8.95
C ASP A 236 -16.63 7.50 9.51
N ALA A 237 -17.00 7.13 10.76
CA ALA A 237 -18.10 7.77 11.48
C ALA A 237 -17.93 9.29 11.59
N TRP A 238 -16.71 9.79 11.78
CA TRP A 238 -16.42 11.24 11.84
C TRP A 238 -16.55 11.94 10.50
N MET A 239 -16.50 11.16 9.41
CA MET A 239 -16.55 11.63 8.04
C MET A 239 -17.91 11.39 7.37
N GLY A 240 -18.97 11.15 8.18
CA GLY A 240 -20.30 10.82 7.67
C GLY A 240 -20.35 9.48 6.92
N TRP A 241 -19.52 8.53 7.32
CA TRP A 241 -19.39 7.19 6.71
C TRP A 241 -18.92 7.23 5.26
N VAL A 242 -18.13 8.23 4.91
CA VAL A 242 -17.41 8.27 3.63
C VAL A 242 -16.04 7.66 3.85
N GLY A 243 -15.76 6.53 3.19
CA GLY A 243 -14.48 5.82 3.29
C GLY A 243 -13.36 6.50 2.51
N GLU A 244 -12.14 6.01 2.69
CA GLU A 244 -10.91 6.57 2.13
C GLU A 244 -10.90 6.70 0.58
N MET A 245 -11.69 5.88 -0.12
CA MET A 245 -11.86 5.95 -1.58
C MET A 245 -13.10 6.76 -2.01
N GLY A 246 -13.72 7.52 -1.11
CA GLY A 246 -14.91 8.32 -1.38
C GLY A 246 -16.22 7.52 -1.45
N GLN A 247 -16.20 6.21 -1.18
CA GLN A 247 -17.40 5.37 -1.18
C GLN A 247 -18.21 5.54 0.10
N GLN A 248 -19.53 5.53 -0.02
CA GLN A 248 -20.42 5.46 1.15
C GLN A 248 -20.28 4.08 1.80
N ARG A 249 -20.10 4.04 3.12
CA ARG A 249 -19.98 2.81 3.91
C ARG A 249 -21.23 2.59 4.76
N ASP A 250 -21.53 1.33 5.01
CA ASP A 250 -22.54 0.91 5.97
C ASP A 250 -22.03 1.15 7.40
N PRO A 251 -22.76 1.93 8.24
CA PRO A 251 -22.40 2.19 9.63
C PRO A 251 -22.16 0.95 10.49
N ASP A 252 -22.81 -0.16 10.18
CA ASP A 252 -22.71 -1.40 10.95
C ASP A 252 -21.62 -2.36 10.42
N ALA A 253 -21.02 -2.05 9.26
CA ALA A 253 -20.11 -2.97 8.57
C ALA A 253 -18.84 -3.31 9.35
N TYR A 254 -18.31 -2.41 10.17
CA TYR A 254 -17.08 -2.67 10.95
C TYR A 254 -17.27 -3.74 12.03
N CYS A 255 -18.45 -3.85 12.62
CA CYS A 255 -18.80 -4.90 13.58
C CYS A 255 -18.92 -6.27 12.90
N ILE A 256 -19.40 -6.30 11.65
CA ILE A 256 -19.68 -7.52 10.89
C ILE A 256 -18.39 -8.29 10.59
N ALA A 257 -17.26 -7.62 10.38
CA ALA A 257 -15.99 -8.29 10.08
C ALA A 257 -15.57 -9.30 11.15
N ARG A 258 -15.71 -8.95 12.43
CA ARG A 258 -15.42 -9.86 13.57
C ARG A 258 -16.36 -11.06 13.58
N THR A 259 -17.66 -10.81 13.47
CA THR A 259 -18.69 -11.86 13.46
C THR A 259 -18.49 -12.81 12.29
N ARG A 260 -18.22 -12.27 11.10
CA ARG A 260 -17.97 -13.06 9.90
C ARG A 260 -16.77 -13.99 10.07
N LEU A 261 -15.67 -13.50 10.62
CA LEU A 261 -14.51 -14.34 10.91
C LEU A 261 -14.79 -15.40 11.96
N ALA A 262 -15.55 -15.10 13.00
CA ALA A 262 -15.92 -16.06 14.02
C ALA A 262 -16.77 -17.23 13.49
N THR A 263 -17.43 -17.07 12.34
CA THR A 263 -18.19 -18.14 11.69
C THR A 263 -17.35 -19.05 10.80
N LEU A 264 -16.07 -18.71 10.54
CA LEU A 264 -15.17 -19.54 9.74
C LEU A 264 -14.61 -20.67 10.61
N ALA A 265 -14.81 -21.91 10.19
CA ALA A 265 -14.45 -23.10 10.98
C ALA A 265 -12.93 -23.35 11.03
N LYS A 266 -12.16 -22.86 10.02
CA LYS A 266 -10.70 -23.10 9.91
C LYS A 266 -9.98 -21.94 9.23
N PRO A 267 -8.69 -21.67 9.56
CA PRO A 267 -7.84 -20.68 8.86
C PRO A 267 -7.70 -20.94 7.35
N ALA A 268 -7.75 -22.19 6.91
CA ALA A 268 -7.71 -22.54 5.48
C ALA A 268 -8.90 -21.98 4.70
N ASP A 269 -10.06 -21.88 5.33
CA ASP A 269 -11.27 -21.33 4.70
C ASP A 269 -11.13 -19.82 4.48
N GLU A 270 -10.46 -19.12 5.39
CA GLU A 270 -10.15 -17.70 5.26
C GLU A 270 -9.26 -17.41 4.05
N SER A 271 -8.19 -18.18 3.87
CA SER A 271 -7.28 -18.06 2.73
C SER A 271 -7.99 -18.34 1.40
N ALA A 272 -8.85 -19.34 1.35
CA ALA A 272 -9.64 -19.67 0.16
C ALA A 272 -10.64 -18.57 -0.20
N LEU A 273 -11.34 -18.02 0.80
CA LEU A 273 -12.25 -16.88 0.60
C LEU A 273 -11.52 -15.64 0.12
N LYS A 274 -10.35 -15.36 0.69
CA LYS A 274 -9.52 -14.24 0.24
C LYS A 274 -9.04 -14.41 -1.20
N ALA A 275 -8.65 -15.61 -1.59
CA ALA A 275 -8.27 -15.90 -2.97
C ALA A 275 -9.42 -15.61 -3.95
N LYS A 276 -10.66 -15.97 -3.58
CA LYS A 276 -11.86 -15.68 -4.38
C LYS A 276 -12.17 -14.18 -4.48
N GLN A 277 -11.88 -13.38 -3.45
CA GLN A 277 -12.07 -11.92 -3.52
C GLN A 277 -11.09 -11.22 -4.47
N ASN A 278 -9.94 -11.85 -4.74
CA ASN A 278 -8.87 -11.31 -5.58
C ASN A 278 -8.85 -11.95 -7.00
N SER A 279 -9.82 -12.77 -7.32
CA SER A 279 -10.04 -13.37 -8.64
C SER A 279 -11.16 -12.64 -9.39
#